data_6b3b95899074d1eae04aff1bf5b201d4
#
_entry.id   6b3b95899074d1eae04aff1bf5b201d4
#
_cell.length_a   1.000
_cell.length_b   1.000
_cell.length_c   1.000
_cell.angle_alpha   90.00
_cell.angle_beta   90.00
_cell.angle_gamma   90.00
#
_symmetry.space_group_name_H-M   'P 1'
#
loop_
_entity.id
_entity.type
_entity.pdbx_description
1 polymer ?
#
loop_
_entity_poly.entity_id
_entity_poly.type
_entity_poly.pdbx_seq_one_letter_code
_entity_poly.pdbx_strand_id
1 'polypeptide(L)'
;MEPLKIATVQFETRDNDKVYNLSIIREMCRKASVEGADVVAFHECSVCGYTFAKDLSREELLAIAEPIPTGESTQALIAIAKEFGVTLLAGFFERDGDRIYKAQVCVDGNGLKAKYRKLHPFINPNILPGDQYVVFEIKGWKCG
;
A
#
# COMPACT_ATOMS: atom_id res chain seq x y z
N MET A 1 -2.63 26.71 6.34
CA MET A 1 -2.06 25.35 6.38
C MET A 1 -0.64 25.39 5.85
N GLU A 2 0.26 24.70 6.50
CA GLU A 2 1.61 24.56 5.97
C GLU A 2 1.62 23.66 4.72
N PRO A 3 2.55 23.88 3.79
CA PRO A 3 2.69 23.03 2.62
C PRO A 3 2.96 21.57 3.02
N LEU A 4 2.33 20.61 2.34
CA LEU A 4 2.56 19.20 2.50
C LEU A 4 3.65 18.74 1.52
N LYS A 5 4.78 18.25 2.02
CA LYS A 5 5.87 17.76 1.19
C LYS A 5 5.68 16.27 0.91
N ILE A 6 5.47 15.94 -0.35
CA ILE A 6 5.18 14.57 -0.80
C ILE A 6 6.35 14.05 -1.64
N ALA A 7 6.86 12.89 -1.27
CA ALA A 7 7.78 12.11 -2.10
C ALA A 7 6.98 11.03 -2.83
N THR A 8 7.06 11.02 -4.15
CA THR A 8 6.49 9.95 -4.98
C THR A 8 7.61 9.00 -5.39
N VAL A 9 7.37 7.70 -5.19
CA VAL A 9 8.38 6.67 -5.43
C VAL A 9 7.85 5.61 -6.38
N GLN A 10 8.64 5.30 -7.38
CA GLN A 10 8.43 4.16 -8.27
C GLN A 10 9.72 3.34 -8.34
N PHE A 11 9.59 2.02 -8.19
CA PHE A 11 10.71 1.08 -8.27
C PHE A 11 10.27 -0.23 -8.92
N GLU A 12 11.22 -0.99 -9.39
CA GLU A 12 10.96 -2.32 -9.94
C GLU A 12 10.75 -3.33 -8.79
N THR A 13 9.53 -3.84 -8.67
CA THR A 13 9.18 -4.85 -7.67
C THR A 13 9.68 -6.23 -8.09
N ARG A 14 9.93 -7.10 -7.11
CA ARG A 14 10.04 -8.54 -7.33
C ARG A 14 8.69 -9.18 -7.09
N ASP A 15 8.26 -10.02 -8.02
CA ASP A 15 6.97 -10.69 -7.99
C ASP A 15 6.83 -11.56 -6.73
N ASN A 16 5.82 -11.25 -5.92
CA ASN A 16 5.50 -11.89 -4.64
C ASN A 16 6.67 -11.97 -3.62
N ASP A 17 7.73 -11.20 -3.81
CA ASP A 17 8.83 -11.07 -2.83
C ASP A 17 8.58 -9.86 -1.93
N LYS A 18 7.63 -10.03 -1.00
CA LYS A 18 7.22 -8.96 -0.07
C LYS A 18 8.38 -8.50 0.81
N VAL A 19 9.27 -9.41 1.20
CA VAL A 19 10.44 -9.08 2.03
C VAL A 19 11.36 -8.11 1.29
N TYR A 20 11.70 -8.42 0.05
CA TYR A 20 12.51 -7.54 -0.78
C TYR A 20 11.81 -6.19 -1.02
N ASN A 21 10.55 -6.23 -1.46
CA ASN A 21 9.82 -5.01 -1.80
C ASN A 21 9.65 -4.09 -0.58
N LEU A 22 9.34 -4.64 0.60
CA LEU A 22 9.28 -3.88 1.85
C LEU A 22 10.65 -3.30 2.26
N SER A 23 11.76 -4.00 1.96
CA SER A 23 13.09 -3.46 2.21
C SER A 23 13.40 -2.22 1.35
N ILE A 24 12.96 -2.23 0.08
CA ILE A 24 13.08 -1.06 -0.81
C ILE A 24 12.17 0.08 -0.34
N ILE A 25 10.92 -0.23 0.03
CA ILE A 25 9.99 0.75 0.59
C ILE A 25 10.60 1.43 1.82
N ARG A 26 11.17 0.65 2.74
CA ARG A 26 11.84 1.16 3.94
C ARG A 26 13.00 2.11 3.59
N GLU A 27 13.87 1.71 2.68
CA GLU A 27 15.01 2.55 2.26
C GLU A 27 14.56 3.85 1.58
N MET A 28 13.51 3.80 0.76
CA MET A 28 12.97 5.01 0.13
C MET A 28 12.31 5.94 1.16
N CYS A 29 11.60 5.40 2.16
CA CYS A 29 11.07 6.19 3.27
C CYS A 29 12.19 6.86 4.06
N ARG A 30 13.29 6.15 4.32
CA ARG A 30 14.47 6.71 4.98
C ARG A 30 15.02 7.91 4.20
N LYS A 31 15.24 7.77 2.89
CA LYS A 31 15.73 8.85 2.02
C LYS A 31 14.77 10.03 2.01
N ALA A 32 13.49 9.77 1.83
CA ALA A 32 12.45 10.82 1.80
C ALA A 32 12.36 11.58 3.12
N SER A 33 12.49 10.89 4.26
CA SER A 33 12.45 11.52 5.59
C SER A 33 13.64 12.45 5.82
N VAL A 34 14.83 12.10 5.34
CA VAL A 34 16.02 12.96 5.39
C VAL A 34 15.79 14.26 4.60
N GLU A 35 15.09 14.16 3.47
CA GLU A 35 14.70 15.33 2.66
C GLU A 35 13.48 16.10 3.23
N GLY A 36 12.96 15.67 4.38
CA GLY A 36 11.85 16.33 5.08
C GLY A 36 10.48 16.07 4.45
N ALA A 37 10.28 14.94 3.80
CA ALA A 37 8.96 14.55 3.29
C ALA A 37 7.99 14.23 4.43
N ASP A 38 6.76 14.71 4.31
CA ASP A 38 5.65 14.38 5.21
C ASP A 38 4.95 13.09 4.79
N VAL A 39 4.89 12.87 3.48
CA VAL A 39 4.21 11.73 2.86
C VAL A 39 5.15 11.05 1.88
N VAL A 40 5.15 9.72 1.89
CA VAL A 40 5.84 8.90 0.88
C VAL A 40 4.82 8.02 0.19
N ALA A 41 4.58 8.26 -1.09
CA ALA A 41 3.58 7.55 -1.87
C ALA A 41 4.24 6.62 -2.90
N PHE A 42 3.89 5.35 -2.83
CA PHE A 42 4.36 4.30 -3.72
C PHE A 42 3.31 3.95 -4.76
N HIS A 43 3.76 3.34 -5.86
CA HIS A 43 2.91 2.88 -6.95
C HIS A 43 2.02 1.69 -6.53
N GLU A 44 1.02 1.40 -7.37
CA GLU A 44 0.10 0.28 -7.22
C GLU A 44 0.85 -1.06 -7.02
N CYS A 45 0.38 -1.89 -6.09
CA CYS A 45 0.98 -3.19 -5.78
C CYS A 45 2.49 -3.16 -5.45
N SER A 46 2.97 -2.05 -4.89
CA SER A 46 4.38 -1.88 -4.57
C SER A 46 4.93 -2.92 -3.58
N VAL A 47 4.06 -3.53 -2.76
CA VAL A 47 4.48 -4.55 -1.79
C VAL A 47 4.62 -5.94 -2.43
N CYS A 48 3.78 -6.29 -3.40
CA CYS A 48 3.69 -7.67 -3.89
C CYS A 48 4.06 -7.85 -5.37
N GLY A 49 4.15 -6.76 -6.14
CA GLY A 49 4.20 -6.82 -7.60
C GLY A 49 2.81 -6.90 -8.22
N TYR A 50 2.71 -6.69 -9.52
CA TYR A 50 1.43 -6.53 -10.21
C TYR A 50 1.20 -7.57 -11.32
N THR A 51 2.07 -7.60 -12.32
CA THR A 51 1.83 -8.29 -13.59
C THR A 51 1.72 -9.81 -13.45
N PHE A 52 2.46 -10.40 -12.53
CA PHE A 52 2.45 -11.85 -12.28
C PHE A 52 1.07 -12.36 -11.84
N ALA A 53 0.26 -11.52 -11.23
CA ALA A 53 -1.08 -11.89 -10.76
C ALA A 53 -2.05 -12.20 -11.89
N LYS A 54 -1.70 -11.87 -13.15
CA LYS A 54 -2.54 -12.12 -14.32
C LYS A 54 -2.89 -13.61 -14.48
N ASP A 55 -1.95 -14.47 -14.25
CA ASP A 55 -2.07 -15.90 -14.53
C ASP A 55 -2.32 -16.75 -13.25
N LEU A 56 -2.51 -16.09 -12.09
CA LEU A 56 -2.78 -16.79 -10.84
C LEU A 56 -4.24 -17.26 -10.75
N SER A 57 -4.43 -18.46 -10.23
CA SER A 57 -5.73 -18.96 -9.82
C SER A 57 -6.28 -18.18 -8.63
N ARG A 58 -7.59 -18.32 -8.36
CA ARG A 58 -8.21 -17.72 -7.17
C ARG A 58 -7.53 -18.20 -5.87
N GLU A 59 -7.17 -19.48 -5.80
CA GLU A 59 -6.51 -20.06 -4.63
C GLU A 59 -5.11 -19.47 -4.41
N GLU A 60 -4.34 -19.32 -5.48
CA GLU A 60 -3.02 -18.69 -5.43
C GLU A 60 -3.11 -17.21 -5.02
N LEU A 61 -4.10 -16.48 -5.54
CA LEU A 61 -4.35 -15.09 -5.12
C LEU A 61 -4.74 -15.01 -3.63
N LEU A 62 -5.61 -15.91 -3.15
CA LEU A 62 -5.98 -15.95 -1.72
C LEU A 62 -4.79 -16.26 -0.83
N ALA A 63 -3.84 -17.06 -1.30
CA ALA A 63 -2.64 -17.42 -0.55
C ALA A 63 -1.69 -16.24 -0.35
N ILE A 64 -1.63 -15.30 -1.31
CA ILE A 64 -0.75 -14.12 -1.24
C ILE A 64 -1.45 -12.87 -0.70
N ALA A 65 -2.78 -12.83 -0.77
CA ALA A 65 -3.57 -11.71 -0.26
C ALA A 65 -3.61 -11.72 1.28
N GLU A 66 -3.66 -10.53 1.87
CA GLU A 66 -3.58 -10.35 3.31
C GLU A 66 -4.79 -9.60 3.85
N PRO A 67 -5.23 -9.89 5.09
CA PRO A 67 -6.22 -9.08 5.75
C PRO A 67 -5.65 -7.69 6.09
N ILE A 68 -6.47 -6.66 6.00
CA ILE A 68 -6.12 -5.30 6.40
C ILE A 68 -7.01 -4.89 7.58
N PRO A 69 -6.44 -4.39 8.69
CA PRO A 69 -5.04 -4.01 8.92
C PRO A 69 -4.15 -5.09 9.55
N THR A 70 -4.66 -6.27 9.84
CA THR A 70 -3.98 -7.27 10.69
C THR A 70 -2.85 -8.05 10.00
N GLY A 71 -2.78 -8.01 8.67
CA GLY A 71 -1.76 -8.72 7.90
C GLY A 71 -0.35 -8.16 8.08
N GLU A 72 0.63 -8.99 7.80
CA GLU A 72 2.05 -8.69 8.01
C GLU A 72 2.52 -7.46 7.23
N SER A 73 2.05 -7.28 5.99
CA SER A 73 2.45 -6.13 5.17
C SER A 73 1.97 -4.81 5.75
N THR A 74 0.70 -4.72 6.21
CA THR A 74 0.21 -3.49 6.85
C THR A 74 0.99 -3.19 8.12
N GLN A 75 1.27 -4.20 8.93
CA GLN A 75 2.03 -4.01 10.17
C GLN A 75 3.47 -3.59 9.90
N ALA A 76 4.12 -4.14 8.87
CA ALA A 76 5.45 -3.71 8.45
C ALA A 76 5.45 -2.26 7.94
N LEU A 77 4.44 -1.85 7.16
CA LEU A 77 4.31 -0.48 6.67
C LEU A 77 4.09 0.51 7.82
N ILE A 78 3.29 0.16 8.83
CA ILE A 78 3.10 0.98 10.04
C ILE A 78 4.43 1.14 10.79
N ALA A 79 5.19 0.06 10.95
CA ALA A 79 6.49 0.11 11.60
C ALA A 79 7.50 1.01 10.85
N ILE A 80 7.53 0.94 9.51
CA ILE A 80 8.35 1.81 8.68
C ILE A 80 7.93 3.27 8.83
N ALA A 81 6.63 3.55 8.75
CA ALA A 81 6.08 4.90 8.93
C ALA A 81 6.45 5.48 10.30
N LYS A 82 6.37 4.67 11.35
CA LYS A 82 6.76 5.05 12.71
C LYS A 82 8.25 5.33 12.82
N GLU A 83 9.10 4.47 12.24
CA GLU A 83 10.56 4.61 12.30
C GLU A 83 11.03 5.94 11.70
N PHE A 84 10.45 6.35 10.58
CA PHE A 84 10.87 7.55 9.85
C PHE A 84 9.97 8.77 10.06
N GLY A 85 8.90 8.64 10.82
CA GLY A 85 7.99 9.76 11.12
C GLY A 85 7.24 10.27 9.89
N VAL A 86 6.90 9.42 8.94
CA VAL A 86 6.21 9.76 7.70
C VAL A 86 4.82 9.14 7.62
N THR A 87 3.95 9.72 6.81
CA THR A 87 2.74 9.05 6.32
C THR A 87 3.10 8.27 5.05
N LEU A 88 2.72 7.01 4.95
CA LEU A 88 3.13 6.10 3.89
C LEU A 88 1.91 5.53 3.17
N LEU A 89 1.94 5.58 1.82
CA LEU A 89 0.93 4.95 0.97
C LEU A 89 1.58 3.86 0.13
N ALA A 90 1.04 2.63 0.24
CA ALA A 90 1.53 1.47 -0.52
C ALA A 90 0.38 0.49 -0.80
N GLY A 91 0.55 -0.33 -1.83
CA GLY A 91 -0.50 -1.22 -2.32
C GLY A 91 -0.11 -2.69 -2.38
N PHE A 92 -1.13 -3.54 -2.22
CA PHE A 92 -1.04 -5.00 -2.33
C PHE A 92 -2.43 -5.63 -2.46
N PHE A 93 -2.52 -6.96 -2.55
CA PHE A 93 -3.81 -7.67 -2.59
C PHE A 93 -4.35 -7.87 -1.17
N GLU A 94 -5.58 -7.37 -0.97
CA GLU A 94 -6.34 -7.56 0.27
C GLU A 94 -7.17 -8.84 0.22
N ARG A 95 -7.18 -9.57 1.33
CA ARG A 95 -8.10 -10.66 1.58
C ARG A 95 -9.15 -10.25 2.62
N ASP A 96 -10.42 -10.30 2.24
CA ASP A 96 -11.56 -10.09 3.13
C ASP A 96 -12.43 -11.35 3.10
N GLY A 97 -12.21 -12.26 4.05
CA GLY A 97 -12.79 -13.59 4.03
C GLY A 97 -12.31 -14.39 2.83
N ASP A 98 -13.21 -14.67 1.90
CA ASP A 98 -12.95 -15.35 0.63
C ASP A 98 -12.88 -14.41 -0.58
N ARG A 99 -12.96 -13.10 -0.35
CA ARG A 99 -12.91 -12.05 -1.37
C ARG A 99 -11.53 -11.43 -1.47
N ILE A 100 -11.15 -11.07 -2.70
CA ILE A 100 -9.85 -10.49 -3.01
C ILE A 100 -10.05 -9.12 -3.63
N TYR A 101 -9.32 -8.14 -3.14
CA TYR A 101 -9.32 -6.77 -3.67
C TYR A 101 -7.90 -6.32 -3.95
N LYS A 102 -7.75 -5.39 -4.88
CA LYS A 102 -6.52 -4.62 -5.03
C LYS A 102 -6.66 -3.38 -4.17
N ALA A 103 -5.84 -3.28 -3.14
CA ALA A 103 -5.95 -2.23 -2.14
C ALA A 103 -4.72 -1.33 -2.09
N GLN A 104 -4.96 -0.08 -1.72
CA GLN A 104 -3.95 0.88 -1.32
C GLN A 104 -4.22 1.28 0.14
N VAL A 105 -3.21 1.21 0.98
CA VAL A 105 -3.31 1.65 2.36
C VAL A 105 -2.58 2.96 2.57
N CYS A 106 -3.12 3.80 3.44
CA CYS A 106 -2.44 4.95 4.01
C CYS A 106 -2.22 4.68 5.49
N VAL A 107 -0.97 4.67 5.92
CA VAL A 107 -0.57 4.39 7.30
C VAL A 107 0.34 5.49 7.84
N ASP A 108 0.35 5.66 9.16
CA ASP A 108 1.36 6.42 9.89
C ASP A 108 1.85 5.62 11.10
N GLY A 109 2.65 6.20 11.96
CA GLY A 109 3.18 5.54 13.14
C GLY A 109 2.12 5.14 14.18
N ASN A 110 0.89 5.62 14.05
CA ASN A 110 -0.23 5.29 14.93
C ASN A 110 -1.13 4.18 14.36
N GLY A 111 -0.98 3.83 13.08
CA GLY A 111 -1.74 2.77 12.46
C GLY A 111 -2.30 3.10 11.08
N LEU A 112 -3.34 2.37 10.70
CA LEU A 112 -4.05 2.56 9.43
C LEU A 112 -4.91 3.84 9.50
N LYS A 113 -4.68 4.76 8.56
CA LYS A 113 -5.48 5.99 8.39
C LYS A 113 -6.60 5.80 7.39
N ALA A 114 -6.32 5.15 6.29
CA ALA A 114 -7.28 4.90 5.22
C ALA A 114 -6.93 3.65 4.43
N LYS A 115 -7.95 3.03 3.85
CA LYS A 115 -7.83 1.92 2.91
C LYS A 115 -8.75 2.18 1.72
N TYR A 116 -8.18 2.07 0.53
CA TYR A 116 -8.91 2.17 -0.73
C TYR A 116 -8.86 0.83 -1.46
N ARG A 117 -10.02 0.36 -1.94
CA ARG A 117 -10.13 -0.78 -2.87
C ARG A 117 -10.35 -0.26 -4.26
N LYS A 118 -9.51 -0.66 -5.21
CA LYS A 118 -9.60 -0.19 -6.60
C LYS A 118 -11.00 -0.45 -7.18
N LEU A 119 -11.64 0.61 -7.66
CA LEU A 119 -13.01 0.55 -8.20
C LEU A 119 -13.10 -0.20 -9.53
N HIS A 120 -12.07 -0.07 -10.36
CA HIS A 120 -11.99 -0.70 -11.68
C HIS A 120 -10.76 -1.60 -11.75
N PRO A 121 -10.75 -2.75 -11.04
CA PRO A 121 -9.60 -3.65 -11.06
C PRO A 121 -9.45 -4.28 -12.44
N PHE A 122 -8.21 -4.52 -12.79
CA PHE A 122 -7.81 -5.15 -14.05
C PHE A 122 -6.87 -6.31 -13.73
N ILE A 123 -6.52 -7.08 -14.77
CA ILE A 123 -5.51 -8.14 -14.82
C ILE A 123 -5.99 -9.53 -14.41
N ASN A 124 -6.87 -9.69 -13.43
CA ASN A 124 -7.37 -10.99 -13.01
C ASN A 124 -8.85 -10.91 -12.61
N PRO A 125 -9.72 -11.76 -13.18
CA PRO A 125 -11.17 -11.72 -12.93
C PRO A 125 -11.57 -12.09 -11.51
N ASN A 126 -10.68 -12.70 -10.74
CA ASN A 126 -10.93 -13.05 -9.32
C ASN A 126 -10.74 -11.87 -8.37
N ILE A 127 -10.21 -10.75 -8.85
CA ILE A 127 -10.07 -9.51 -8.08
C ILE A 127 -11.36 -8.71 -8.21
N LEU A 128 -12.05 -8.49 -7.09
CA LEU A 128 -13.32 -7.80 -7.06
C LEU A 128 -13.14 -6.28 -7.07
N PRO A 129 -14.09 -5.53 -7.64
CA PRO A 129 -14.10 -4.08 -7.56
C PRO A 129 -14.42 -3.59 -6.16
N GLY A 130 -13.78 -2.49 -5.75
CA GLY A 130 -14.22 -1.69 -4.62
C GLY A 130 -15.54 -0.96 -4.94
N ASP A 131 -16.14 -0.36 -3.93
CA ASP A 131 -17.46 0.29 -4.04
C ASP A 131 -17.49 1.70 -3.42
N GLN A 132 -16.35 2.21 -2.96
CA GLN A 132 -16.28 3.48 -2.26
C GLN A 132 -15.16 4.39 -2.78
N TYR A 133 -15.47 5.68 -2.86
CA TYR A 133 -14.45 6.74 -2.87
C TYR A 133 -13.98 6.95 -1.43
N VAL A 134 -12.68 7.08 -1.24
CA VAL A 134 -12.08 7.25 0.07
C VAL A 134 -11.42 8.62 0.15
N VAL A 135 -11.87 9.43 1.12
CA VAL A 135 -11.26 10.71 1.44
C VAL A 135 -10.78 10.67 2.88
N PHE A 136 -9.57 11.13 3.11
CA PHE A 136 -8.95 11.15 4.43
C PHE A 136 -8.14 12.44 4.61
N GLU A 137 -7.58 12.65 5.78
CA GLU A 137 -6.85 13.88 6.09
C GLU A 137 -5.41 13.59 6.48
N ILE A 138 -4.49 14.40 5.95
CA ILE A 138 -3.08 14.44 6.36
C ILE A 138 -2.73 15.88 6.68
N LYS A 139 -2.38 16.18 7.94
CA LYS A 139 -1.99 17.53 8.39
C LYS A 139 -2.97 18.65 7.95
N GLY A 140 -4.27 18.39 8.02
CA GLY A 140 -5.31 19.31 7.61
C GLY A 140 -5.63 19.33 6.12
N TRP A 141 -4.88 18.64 5.28
CA TRP A 141 -5.16 18.50 3.85
C TRP A 141 -6.08 17.31 3.57
N LYS A 142 -7.13 17.55 2.80
CA LYS A 142 -7.99 16.49 2.29
C LYS A 142 -7.30 15.78 1.14
N CYS A 143 -7.17 14.46 1.26
CA CYS A 143 -6.54 13.56 0.29
C CYS A 143 -7.54 12.49 -0.16
N GLY A 144 -7.43 12.04 -1.43
CA GLY A 144 -8.29 10.99 -1.97
C GLY A 144 -7.77 10.44 -3.29
#